data_9f2c5d7db61d679ba3b07a7826a0c965
#
_entry.id   9f2c5d7db61d679ba3b07a7826a0c965
#
_cell.length_a   1.000
_cell.length_b   1.000
_cell.length_c   1.000
_cell.angle_alpha   90.00
_cell.angle_beta   90.00
_cell.angle_gamma   90.00
#
_symmetry.space_group_name_H-M   'P 1'
#
loop_
_entity.id
_entity.type
_entity.pdbx_description
1 polymer ?
#
loop_
_entity_poly.entity_id
_entity_poly.type
_entity_poly.pdbx_seq_one_letter_code
_entity_poly.pdbx_strand_id
1 'polypeptide(L)'
;MSSLGRLLSILDLYSETKPIWTLEDITLETGFARSTAYRYVKELCDSGLLMSIGKGAHVLGPRFIEFDRLIRNNDPLLIASQRIMPDLLGEFGE
;
A
#
# COMPACT_ATOMS: atom_id res chain seq x y z
N MET A 1 -5.60 -7.13 18.42
CA MET A 1 -4.89 -6.91 17.16
C MET A 1 -3.39 -6.87 17.42
N SER A 2 -2.61 -7.54 16.58
CA SER A 2 -1.16 -7.57 16.73
C SER A 2 -0.53 -6.24 16.36
N SER A 3 0.76 -6.10 16.71
CA SER A 3 1.50 -4.89 16.31
C SER A 3 1.52 -4.75 14.80
N LEU A 4 1.71 -5.86 14.10
CA LEU A 4 1.71 -5.83 12.64
C LEU A 4 0.34 -5.42 12.11
N GLY A 5 -0.72 -5.93 12.71
CA GLY A 5 -2.07 -5.55 12.30
C GLY A 5 -2.33 -4.08 12.51
N ARG A 6 -1.85 -3.52 13.61
CA ARG A 6 -2.00 -2.08 13.87
C ARG A 6 -1.24 -1.26 12.85
N LEU A 7 -0.03 -1.68 12.53
CA LEU A 7 0.79 -0.97 11.55
C LEU A 7 0.09 -0.97 10.20
N LEU A 8 -0.41 -2.12 9.78
CA LEU A 8 -1.08 -2.23 8.49
C LEU A 8 -2.41 -1.48 8.46
N SER A 9 -3.07 -1.33 9.62
CA SER A 9 -4.34 -0.63 9.67
C SER A 9 -4.20 0.84 9.28
N ILE A 10 -2.99 1.40 9.40
CA ILE A 10 -2.76 2.77 8.96
C ILE A 10 -2.95 2.88 7.46
N LEU A 11 -2.52 1.87 6.72
CA LEU A 11 -2.68 1.87 5.27
C LEU A 11 -4.15 1.83 4.87
N ASP A 12 -4.99 1.22 5.69
CA ASP A 12 -6.42 1.13 5.42
C ASP A 12 -7.12 2.48 5.52
N LEU A 13 -6.48 3.48 6.12
CA LEU A 13 -7.08 4.80 6.22
C LEU A 13 -7.11 5.52 4.89
N TYR A 14 -6.20 5.18 4.00
CA TYR A 14 -6.07 5.88 2.73
C TYR A 14 -7.23 5.55 1.79
N SER A 15 -7.72 6.55 1.09
CA SER A 15 -8.82 6.40 0.16
C SER A 15 -8.69 7.43 -0.94
N GLU A 16 -9.56 7.33 -1.94
CA GLU A 16 -9.56 8.30 -3.02
C GLU A 16 -9.94 9.68 -2.54
N THR A 17 -10.81 9.74 -1.51
CA THR A 17 -11.25 11.03 -0.99
C THR A 17 -10.26 11.63 0.00
N LYS A 18 -9.39 10.80 0.58
CA LYS A 18 -8.37 11.32 1.50
C LYS A 18 -7.06 10.58 1.27
N PRO A 19 -6.32 10.99 0.24
CA PRO A 19 -5.05 10.30 -0.10
C PRO A 19 -3.84 10.80 0.69
N ILE A 20 -4.00 11.86 1.47
CA ILE A 20 -2.90 12.46 2.24
C ILE A 20 -3.27 12.45 3.71
N TRP A 21 -2.37 11.93 4.55
CA TRP A 21 -2.59 11.85 5.98
C TRP A 21 -1.38 12.40 6.72
N THR A 22 -1.65 13.24 7.74
CA THR A 22 -0.60 13.68 8.64
C THR A 22 -0.55 12.75 9.83
N LEU A 23 0.53 12.83 10.59
CA LEU A 23 0.64 12.03 11.80
C LEU A 23 -0.52 12.35 12.76
N GLU A 24 -0.87 13.62 12.85
CA GLU A 24 -1.98 14.03 13.71
C GLU A 24 -3.28 13.41 13.26
N ASP A 25 -3.55 13.43 11.96
CA ASP A 25 -4.75 12.80 11.41
C ASP A 25 -4.80 11.32 11.77
N ILE A 26 -3.67 10.66 11.67
CA ILE A 26 -3.58 9.24 11.95
C ILE A 26 -3.87 8.96 13.42
N THR A 27 -3.31 9.76 14.32
CA THR A 27 -3.56 9.56 15.75
C THR A 27 -5.01 9.79 16.10
N LEU A 28 -5.63 10.80 15.48
CA LEU A 28 -7.03 11.08 15.74
C LEU A 28 -7.94 9.97 15.26
N GLU A 29 -7.63 9.41 14.09
CA GLU A 29 -8.48 8.39 13.51
C GLU A 29 -8.29 7.03 14.17
N THR A 30 -7.06 6.68 14.52
CA THR A 30 -6.77 5.35 15.04
C THR A 30 -6.84 5.29 16.56
N GLY A 31 -6.63 6.40 17.22
CA GLY A 31 -6.53 6.40 18.68
C GLY A 31 -5.17 5.97 19.20
N PHE A 32 -4.22 5.73 18.32
CA PHE A 32 -2.87 5.34 18.75
C PHE A 32 -2.19 6.50 19.45
N ALA A 33 -1.33 6.19 20.42
CA ALA A 33 -0.47 7.20 21.03
C ALA A 33 0.42 7.79 19.93
N ARG A 34 0.76 9.07 20.10
CA ARG A 34 1.55 9.76 19.09
C ARG A 34 2.87 9.06 18.82
N SER A 35 3.54 8.60 19.87
CA SER A 35 4.83 7.92 19.70
C SER A 35 4.66 6.59 18.94
N THR A 36 3.58 5.89 19.21
CA THR A 36 3.30 4.63 18.52
C THR A 36 2.98 4.88 17.06
N ALA A 37 2.14 5.87 16.78
CA ALA A 37 1.82 6.22 15.40
C ALA A 37 3.05 6.65 14.63
N TYR A 38 3.91 7.45 15.27
CA TYR A 38 5.14 7.90 14.63
C TYR A 38 6.03 6.71 14.26
N ARG A 39 6.17 5.76 15.19
CA ARG A 39 7.01 4.59 14.94
C ARG A 39 6.47 3.76 13.78
N TYR A 40 5.15 3.56 13.74
CA TYR A 40 4.54 2.81 12.65
C TYR A 40 4.70 3.52 11.31
N VAL A 41 4.48 4.84 11.29
CA VAL A 41 4.62 5.61 10.06
C VAL A 41 6.06 5.56 9.58
N LYS A 42 7.02 5.66 10.51
CA LYS A 42 8.42 5.60 10.13
C LYS A 42 8.76 4.25 9.52
N GLU A 43 8.27 3.16 10.10
CA GLU A 43 8.52 1.84 9.55
C GLU A 43 7.89 1.68 8.19
N LEU A 44 6.69 2.21 7.99
CA LEU A 44 6.04 2.15 6.70
C LEU A 44 6.81 2.96 5.66
N CYS A 45 7.33 4.11 6.06
CA CYS A 45 8.17 4.91 5.15
C CYS A 45 9.45 4.19 4.81
N ASP A 46 10.10 3.58 5.81
CA ASP A 46 11.35 2.86 5.58
C ASP A 46 11.18 1.69 4.63
N SER A 47 10.00 1.08 4.62
CA SER A 47 9.72 -0.05 3.73
C SER A 47 9.13 0.38 2.40
N GLY A 48 8.95 1.67 2.18
CA GLY A 48 8.43 2.18 0.91
C GLY A 48 6.92 2.11 0.78
N LEU A 49 6.21 1.73 1.84
CA LEU A 49 4.76 1.66 1.81
C LEU A 49 4.10 3.00 2.04
N LEU A 50 4.79 3.92 2.68
CA LEU A 50 4.39 5.32 2.77
C LEU A 50 5.54 6.19 2.30
N MET A 51 5.22 7.42 1.95
CA MET A 51 6.22 8.39 1.52
C MET A 51 5.89 9.75 2.10
N SER A 52 6.88 10.40 2.68
CA SER A 52 6.71 11.74 3.21
C SER A 52 6.73 12.76 2.06
N ILE A 53 5.79 13.67 2.08
CA ILE A 53 5.75 14.76 1.08
C ILE A 53 6.00 16.11 1.74
N GLY A 54 6.49 16.09 2.99
CA GLY A 54 6.84 17.31 3.70
C GLY A 54 5.78 17.72 4.69
N LYS A 55 6.19 18.52 5.69
CA LYS A 55 5.29 19.07 6.69
C LYS A 55 4.50 18.02 7.44
N GLY A 56 5.09 16.85 7.62
CA GLY A 56 4.44 15.78 8.37
C GLY A 56 3.34 15.06 7.63
N ALA A 57 3.18 15.33 6.34
CA ALA A 57 2.15 14.68 5.52
C ALA A 57 2.74 13.47 4.80
N HIS A 58 1.92 12.45 4.62
CA HIS A 58 2.35 11.19 4.03
C HIS A 58 1.33 10.69 3.04
N VAL A 59 1.81 10.06 1.98
CA VAL A 59 0.98 9.44 0.95
C VAL A 59 1.40 7.98 0.83
N LEU A 60 0.60 7.18 0.12
CA LEU A 60 1.00 5.81 -0.17
C LEU A 60 2.27 5.82 -1.00
N GLY A 61 3.21 4.95 -0.64
CA GLY A 61 4.54 4.96 -1.21
C GLY A 61 4.67 4.17 -2.49
N PRO A 62 5.85 4.27 -3.13
CA PRO A 62 6.07 3.63 -4.43
C PRO A 62 6.10 2.10 -4.36
N ARG A 63 6.24 1.52 -3.18
CA ARG A 63 6.26 0.07 -3.06
C ARG A 63 4.96 -0.56 -3.56
N PHE A 64 3.85 0.16 -3.45
CA PHE A 64 2.57 -0.33 -3.94
C PHE A 64 2.54 -0.42 -5.45
N ILE A 65 3.24 0.47 -6.13
CA ILE A 65 3.33 0.43 -7.58
C ILE A 65 4.09 -0.83 -8.00
N GLU A 66 5.17 -1.15 -7.29
CA GLU A 66 5.93 -2.35 -7.56
C GLU A 66 5.09 -3.60 -7.33
N PHE A 67 4.37 -3.65 -6.21
CA PHE A 67 3.51 -4.78 -5.92
C PHE A 67 2.41 -4.93 -6.96
N ASP A 68 1.80 -3.82 -7.33
CA ASP A 68 0.74 -3.84 -8.33
C ASP A 68 1.26 -4.41 -9.64
N ARG A 69 2.44 -4.00 -10.06
CA ARG A 69 3.03 -4.49 -11.29
C ARG A 69 3.32 -6.00 -11.20
N LEU A 70 3.84 -6.44 -10.04
CA LEU A 70 4.11 -7.86 -9.85
C LEU A 70 2.83 -8.67 -9.88
N ILE A 71 1.79 -8.16 -9.27
CA ILE A 71 0.50 -8.85 -9.25
C ILE A 71 -0.05 -8.95 -10.67
N ARG A 72 -0.02 -7.86 -11.42
CA ARG A 72 -0.56 -7.85 -12.77
C ARG A 72 0.22 -8.75 -13.71
N ASN A 73 1.55 -8.76 -13.54
CA ASN A 73 2.39 -9.59 -14.41
C ASN A 73 2.32 -11.06 -14.05
N ASN A 74 2.00 -11.39 -12.81
CA ASN A 74 2.01 -12.76 -12.33
C ASN A 74 0.66 -13.17 -11.75
N ASP A 75 -0.41 -12.52 -12.17
CA ASP A 75 -1.75 -12.83 -11.72
C ASP A 75 -2.08 -14.29 -12.05
N PRO A 76 -2.50 -15.08 -11.06
CA PRO A 76 -2.83 -16.49 -11.32
C PRO A 76 -3.88 -16.69 -12.39
N LEU A 77 -4.85 -15.80 -12.46
CA LEU A 77 -5.89 -15.91 -13.49
C LEU A 77 -5.31 -15.66 -14.87
N LEU A 78 -4.44 -14.67 -14.98
CA LEU A 78 -3.79 -14.35 -16.24
C LEU A 78 -2.90 -15.49 -16.68
N ILE A 79 -2.11 -16.03 -15.76
CA ILE A 79 -1.23 -17.14 -16.06
C ILE A 79 -2.02 -18.36 -16.50
N ALA A 80 -3.08 -18.68 -15.78
CA ALA A 80 -3.94 -19.81 -16.12
C ALA A 80 -4.56 -19.63 -17.49
N SER A 81 -5.03 -18.43 -17.77
CA SER A 81 -5.64 -18.14 -19.08
C SER A 81 -4.63 -18.28 -20.19
N GLN A 82 -3.40 -17.84 -19.97
CA GLN A 82 -2.35 -17.97 -20.98
C GLN A 82 -2.02 -19.43 -21.27
N ARG A 83 -2.05 -20.27 -20.25
CA ARG A 83 -1.80 -21.69 -20.44
C ARG A 83 -2.91 -22.35 -21.24
N ILE A 84 -4.14 -21.92 -21.02
CA ILE A 84 -5.29 -22.49 -21.69
C ILE A 84 -5.41 -22.00 -23.13
N MET A 85 -5.14 -20.69 -23.32
CA MET A 85 -5.28 -20.07 -24.63
C MET A 85 -4.07 -19.20 -24.92
N PRO A 86 -2.89 -19.78 -25.04
CA PRO A 86 -1.65 -19.00 -25.17
C PRO A 86 -1.64 -18.12 -26.41
N ASP A 87 -2.14 -18.61 -27.52
CA ASP A 87 -2.11 -17.84 -28.75
C ASP A 87 -2.98 -16.62 -28.66
N LEU A 88 -4.16 -16.81 -28.09
CA LEU A 88 -5.11 -15.72 -27.97
C LEU A 88 -4.59 -14.66 -27.04
N LEU A 89 -4.04 -15.08 -25.92
CA LEU A 89 -3.61 -14.14 -24.90
C LEU A 89 -2.25 -13.53 -25.19
N GLY A 90 -1.49 -14.17 -26.06
CA GLY A 90 -0.22 -13.62 -26.44
C GLY A 90 -0.33 -12.23 -27.03
N GLU A 91 -1.51 -11.89 -27.52
CA GLU A 91 -1.73 -10.60 -28.14
C GLU A 91 -1.99 -9.50 -27.15
N PHE A 92 -2.62 -9.83 -26.05
CA PHE A 92 -2.94 -8.78 -25.08
C PHE A 92 -2.49 -9.13 -23.68
N GLY A 93 -2.21 -10.36 -23.48
CA GLY A 93 -1.75 -10.75 -22.17
C GLY A 93 -0.35 -10.36 -21.96
N GLU A 94 0.05 -9.96 -23.00
CA GLU A 94 1.23 -9.67 -23.01
C GLU A 94 1.64 -8.74 -22.86
#